data_3005d16d62fb6bfb19c45af8890598eb
#
_entry.id   3005d16d62fb6bfb19c45af8890598eb
#
_cell.length_a   1.000
_cell.length_b   1.000
_cell.length_c   1.000
_cell.angle_alpha   90.00
_cell.angle_beta   90.00
_cell.angle_gamma   90.00
#
_symmetry.space_group_name_H-M   'P 1'
#
loop_
_entity.id
_entity.type
_entity.pdbx_description
1 polymer ?
#
loop_
_entity_poly.entity_id
_entity_poly.type
_entity_poly.pdbx_seq_one_letter_code
_entity_poly.pdbx_strand_id
1 'polypeptide(L)'
;QVEEPDHWLRSGTVWDLERSEYTQRIKFGGRTEGYLKADGEMGWRWLDTSDVLAVPYDVPIPGYQNGTVNTLRLWSAAATDEFDFEDFNSGSYTEAVGSKNMAENITMVLYPNDSTESGKELRLRQQYFLASASLQDVIRQWVRVHGEDFSHFAAKNCFQLNDTHPTIGVAELMRILMDEHGLKWDDAWAITSKVMAYTNHTLLPEALERWPVWLF
;
A
#
# COMPACT_ATOMS: atom_id res chain seq x y z
N GLN A 1 -25.25 9.77 14.52
CA GLN A 1 -23.91 10.14 15.03
C GLN A 1 -22.96 10.06 13.87
N VAL A 2 -22.35 11.16 13.49
CA VAL A 2 -21.25 11.16 12.52
C VAL A 2 -20.00 10.85 13.35
N GLU A 3 -19.29 9.78 13.01
CA GLU A 3 -17.99 9.50 13.60
C GLU A 3 -17.02 10.57 13.12
N GLU A 4 -16.42 11.29 14.06
CA GLU A 4 -15.36 12.23 13.77
C GLU A 4 -14.01 11.50 13.84
N PRO A 5 -13.04 11.82 12.94
CA PRO A 5 -11.71 11.25 13.00
C PRO A 5 -11.06 11.56 14.36
N ASP A 6 -10.45 10.58 14.95
CA ASP A 6 -9.70 10.76 16.19
C ASP A 6 -8.49 11.69 15.96
N HIS A 7 -8.36 12.71 16.80
CA HIS A 7 -7.32 13.73 16.68
C HIS A 7 -5.97 13.31 17.31
N TRP A 8 -5.87 12.14 17.90
CA TRP A 8 -4.68 11.69 18.60
C TRP A 8 -3.43 11.60 17.68
N LEU A 9 -3.63 11.32 16.39
CA LEU A 9 -2.54 11.30 15.39
C LEU A 9 -1.90 12.68 15.14
N ARG A 10 -2.59 13.78 15.46
CA ARG A 10 -2.07 15.14 15.21
C ARG A 10 -0.94 15.54 16.15
N SER A 11 -0.89 14.95 17.32
CA SER A 11 0.11 15.30 18.34
C SER A 11 1.24 14.30 18.43
N GLY A 12 1.17 13.20 17.66
CA GLY A 12 2.03 12.04 17.84
C GLY A 12 1.83 11.41 19.22
N THR A 13 2.37 10.23 19.42
CA THR A 13 2.42 9.58 20.73
C THR A 13 3.85 9.13 21.02
N VAL A 14 4.23 9.03 22.29
CA VAL A 14 5.53 8.49 22.69
C VAL A 14 5.67 6.99 22.38
N TRP A 15 4.58 6.37 21.95
CA TRP A 15 4.52 4.94 21.60
C TRP A 15 4.64 4.69 20.10
N ASP A 16 4.55 5.73 19.26
CA ASP A 16 4.71 5.63 17.81
C ASP A 16 6.18 5.79 17.47
N LEU A 17 6.79 4.71 17.06
CA LEU A 17 8.19 4.68 16.65
C LEU A 17 8.28 4.76 15.13
N GLU A 18 8.71 5.90 14.61
CA GLU A 18 9.00 6.03 13.18
C GLU A 18 10.15 5.10 12.78
N ARG A 19 9.96 4.39 11.68
CA ARG A 19 10.91 3.42 11.13
C ARG A 19 11.25 3.76 9.68
N SER A 20 11.77 4.95 9.49
CA SER A 20 12.09 5.51 8.17
C SER A 20 13.00 4.59 7.32
N GLU A 21 13.82 3.75 7.96
CA GLU A 21 14.65 2.74 7.30
C GLU A 21 13.85 1.64 6.57
N TYR A 22 12.54 1.54 6.81
CA TYR A 22 11.63 0.59 6.18
C TYR A 22 10.59 1.26 5.29
N THR A 23 10.81 2.51 4.91
CA THR A 23 9.94 3.24 3.98
C THR A 23 9.79 2.49 2.66
N GLN A 24 8.54 2.42 2.17
CA GLN A 24 8.19 1.80 0.90
C GLN A 24 7.79 2.87 -0.12
N ARG A 25 8.05 2.61 -1.40
CA ARG A 25 7.64 3.49 -2.50
C ARG A 25 6.36 2.94 -3.14
N ILE A 26 5.30 3.71 -3.12
CA ILE A 26 3.99 3.35 -3.66
C ILE A 26 3.76 4.11 -4.95
N LYS A 27 3.49 3.39 -6.03
CA LYS A 27 3.31 3.93 -7.37
C LYS A 27 1.84 4.19 -7.65
N PHE A 28 1.56 5.32 -8.32
CA PHE A 28 0.22 5.68 -8.79
C PHE A 28 0.25 6.14 -10.23
N GLY A 29 -0.87 5.95 -10.95
CA GLY A 29 -1.02 6.41 -12.32
C GLY A 29 -0.01 5.77 -13.29
N GLY A 30 0.49 6.57 -14.23
CA GLY A 30 1.46 6.09 -15.20
C GLY A 30 0.84 5.21 -16.29
N ARG A 31 1.69 4.38 -16.89
CA ARG A 31 1.32 3.45 -17.98
C ARG A 31 2.07 2.14 -17.88
N THR A 32 1.52 1.09 -18.41
CA THR A 32 2.18 -0.20 -18.53
C THR A 32 2.78 -0.37 -19.94
N GLU A 33 3.97 -0.98 -19.99
CA GLU A 33 4.66 -1.32 -21.23
C GLU A 33 5.07 -2.80 -21.20
N GLY A 34 4.62 -3.55 -22.21
CA GLY A 34 5.02 -4.94 -22.39
C GLY A 34 6.42 -5.05 -23.00
N TYR A 35 7.19 -6.01 -22.54
CA TYR A 35 8.48 -6.35 -23.13
C TYR A 35 8.67 -7.86 -23.20
N LEU A 36 9.50 -8.31 -24.12
CA LEU A 36 9.83 -9.72 -24.25
C LEU A 36 10.98 -10.07 -23.30
N LYS A 37 10.76 -11.01 -22.40
CA LYS A 37 11.79 -11.56 -21.51
C LYS A 37 12.76 -12.45 -22.29
N ALA A 38 13.93 -12.74 -21.70
CA ALA A 38 14.95 -13.60 -22.32
C ALA A 38 14.48 -15.05 -22.57
N ASP A 39 13.49 -15.51 -21.79
CA ASP A 39 12.85 -16.82 -21.95
C ASP A 39 11.72 -16.85 -23.00
N GLY A 40 11.45 -15.72 -23.65
CA GLY A 40 10.39 -15.58 -24.66
C GLY A 40 9.00 -15.28 -24.09
N GLU A 41 8.84 -15.17 -22.78
CA GLU A 41 7.57 -14.76 -22.14
C GLU A 41 7.42 -13.23 -22.13
N MET A 42 6.17 -12.75 -22.09
CA MET A 42 5.88 -11.33 -21.92
C MET A 42 6.08 -10.91 -20.47
N GLY A 43 6.86 -9.85 -20.28
CA GLY A 43 6.95 -9.11 -19.04
C GLY A 43 6.26 -7.76 -19.15
N TRP A 44 5.95 -7.14 -18.03
CA TRP A 44 5.33 -5.83 -17.96
C TRP A 44 6.15 -4.89 -17.10
N ARG A 45 6.25 -3.64 -17.51
CA ARG A 45 6.86 -2.56 -16.73
C ARG A 45 5.83 -1.49 -16.46
N TRP A 46 5.82 -0.98 -15.25
CA TRP A 46 5.00 0.15 -14.87
C TRP A 46 5.86 1.41 -14.87
N LEU A 47 5.55 2.32 -15.78
CA LEU A 47 6.37 3.48 -16.12
C LEU A 47 5.60 4.78 -15.90
N ASP A 48 6.34 5.89 -15.80
CA ASP A 48 5.80 7.26 -15.70
C ASP A 48 4.83 7.41 -14.52
N THR A 49 5.14 6.76 -13.40
CA THR A 49 4.33 6.76 -12.19
C THR A 49 4.57 8.03 -11.36
N SER A 50 3.52 8.45 -10.63
CA SER A 50 3.64 9.41 -9.54
C SER A 50 3.81 8.62 -8.23
N ASP A 51 4.97 8.77 -7.59
CA ASP A 51 5.34 7.95 -6.46
C ASP A 51 5.08 8.67 -5.14
N VAL A 52 4.64 7.92 -4.13
CA VAL A 52 4.41 8.38 -2.77
C VAL A 52 5.20 7.50 -1.81
N LEU A 53 5.82 8.08 -0.80
CA LEU A 53 6.50 7.32 0.25
C LEU A 53 5.51 6.87 1.32
N ALA A 54 5.57 5.61 1.69
CA ALA A 54 4.88 5.05 2.83
C ALA A 54 5.89 4.88 3.98
N VAL A 55 5.80 5.76 4.96
CA VAL A 55 6.66 5.76 6.14
C VAL A 55 5.99 4.96 7.24
N PRO A 56 6.62 3.89 7.74
CA PRO A 56 6.03 3.05 8.78
C PRO A 56 6.23 3.62 10.19
N TYR A 57 5.19 3.46 11.01
CA TYR A 57 5.16 3.76 12.43
C TYR A 57 4.82 2.49 13.21
N ASP A 58 5.69 2.07 14.11
CA ASP A 58 5.51 0.88 14.92
C ASP A 58 4.99 1.21 16.30
N VAL A 59 3.88 0.58 16.67
CA VAL A 59 3.30 0.62 18.02
C VAL A 59 3.49 -0.75 18.67
N PRO A 60 4.20 -0.83 19.82
CA PRO A 60 4.38 -2.10 20.51
C PRO A 60 3.08 -2.57 21.18
N ILE A 61 2.73 -3.84 20.97
CA ILE A 61 1.57 -4.49 21.59
C ILE A 61 2.07 -5.61 22.50
N PRO A 62 2.29 -5.34 23.79
CA PRO A 62 2.80 -6.34 24.73
C PRO A 62 1.73 -7.39 25.07
N GLY A 63 2.12 -8.64 25.07
CA GLY A 63 1.32 -9.73 25.60
C GLY A 63 1.31 -9.75 27.14
N TYR A 64 0.20 -10.22 27.72
CA TYR A 64 0.09 -10.29 29.18
C TYR A 64 1.01 -11.36 29.75
N GLN A 65 2.05 -10.95 30.45
CA GLN A 65 3.01 -11.77 31.21
C GLN A 65 3.64 -12.96 30.45
N ASN A 66 3.74 -12.89 29.11
CA ASN A 66 4.26 -13.97 28.27
C ASN A 66 5.61 -13.67 27.61
N GLY A 67 6.19 -12.50 27.88
CA GLY A 67 7.48 -12.07 27.30
C GLY A 67 7.43 -11.75 25.81
N THR A 68 6.25 -11.71 25.18
CA THR A 68 6.07 -11.41 23.76
C THR A 68 5.59 -9.98 23.57
N VAL A 69 6.16 -9.26 22.61
CA VAL A 69 5.67 -7.97 22.14
C VAL A 69 5.45 -8.06 20.64
N ASN A 70 4.20 -7.94 20.22
CA ASN A 70 3.84 -7.82 18.82
C ASN A 70 3.97 -6.37 18.36
N THR A 71 4.03 -6.16 17.05
CA THR A 71 4.10 -4.84 16.46
C THR A 71 2.83 -4.57 15.66
N LEU A 72 2.16 -3.46 15.96
CA LEU A 72 1.18 -2.86 15.06
C LEU A 72 1.92 -1.85 14.19
N ARG A 73 1.98 -2.10 12.88
CA ARG A 73 2.59 -1.19 11.92
C ARG A 73 1.52 -0.39 11.21
N LEU A 74 1.62 0.92 11.33
CA LEU A 74 0.78 1.90 10.64
C LEU A 74 1.62 2.64 9.60
N TRP A 75 0.97 3.26 8.63
CA TRP A 75 1.63 3.92 7.51
C TRP A 75 1.20 5.38 7.39
N SER A 76 2.17 6.26 7.20
CA SER A 76 1.96 7.66 6.85
C SER A 76 2.46 7.93 5.45
N ALA A 77 1.67 8.63 4.64
CA ALA A 77 2.06 9.05 3.31
C ALA A 77 2.92 10.32 3.37
N ALA A 78 4.01 10.32 2.62
CA ALA A 78 4.90 11.46 2.46
C ALA A 78 5.26 11.63 0.98
N ALA A 79 5.58 12.87 0.58
CA ALA A 79 6.11 13.14 -0.74
C ALA A 79 7.52 12.55 -0.88
N THR A 80 7.93 12.24 -2.12
CA THR A 80 9.32 11.85 -2.41
C THR A 80 10.25 13.07 -2.30
N ASP A 81 11.53 12.84 -1.96
CA ASP A 81 12.55 13.91 -1.91
C ASP A 81 12.89 14.47 -3.31
N GLU A 82 12.50 13.77 -4.38
CA GLU A 82 12.53 14.26 -5.77
C GLU A 82 11.56 15.42 -5.98
N PHE A 83 10.83 15.76 -4.91
CA PHE A 83 10.03 16.93 -4.81
C PHE A 83 10.92 18.19 -4.85
N ASP A 84 11.30 18.52 -6.05
CA ASP A 84 11.42 19.81 -6.65
C ASP A 84 12.12 20.93 -5.91
N PHE A 85 13.39 20.69 -5.66
CA PHE A 85 14.29 21.82 -5.61
C PHE A 85 14.31 22.58 -6.96
N GLU A 86 14.06 21.91 -8.10
CA GLU A 86 14.00 22.55 -9.42
C GLU A 86 12.72 23.34 -9.62
N ASP A 87 11.54 22.77 -9.27
CA ASP A 87 10.27 23.50 -9.36
C ASP A 87 10.19 24.62 -8.33
N PHE A 88 10.70 24.41 -7.13
CA PHE A 88 10.78 25.44 -6.12
C PHE A 88 11.69 26.61 -6.57
N ASN A 89 12.84 26.32 -7.17
CA ASN A 89 13.74 27.34 -7.72
C ASN A 89 13.23 27.98 -9.01
N SER A 90 12.37 27.32 -9.77
CA SER A 90 11.73 27.87 -10.97
C SER A 90 10.58 28.84 -10.68
N GLY A 91 10.15 28.94 -9.41
CA GLY A 91 9.06 29.80 -8.97
C GLY A 91 7.68 29.14 -8.99
N SER A 92 7.58 27.85 -9.29
CA SER A 92 6.32 27.08 -9.30
C SER A 92 5.91 26.61 -7.90
N TYR A 93 5.96 27.49 -6.90
CA TYR A 93 5.66 27.17 -5.49
C TYR A 93 4.30 26.50 -5.28
N THR A 94 3.29 26.89 -6.07
CA THR A 94 1.93 26.35 -5.93
C THR A 94 1.85 24.90 -6.39
N GLU A 95 2.55 24.53 -7.45
CA GLU A 95 2.61 23.18 -7.99
C GLU A 95 3.40 22.27 -7.05
N ALA A 96 4.52 22.78 -6.56
CA ALA A 96 5.34 22.10 -5.59
C ALA A 96 4.56 21.77 -4.30
N VAL A 97 3.89 22.73 -3.69
CA VAL A 97 3.02 22.51 -2.51
C VAL A 97 1.82 21.61 -2.85
N GLY A 98 1.28 21.72 -4.06
CA GLY A 98 0.15 20.91 -4.53
C GLY A 98 0.48 19.42 -4.52
N SER A 99 1.60 19.01 -5.10
CA SER A 99 2.04 17.62 -5.14
C SER A 99 2.30 17.05 -3.75
N LYS A 100 2.98 17.83 -2.90
CA LYS A 100 3.19 17.44 -1.50
C LYS A 100 1.87 17.20 -0.76
N ASN A 101 0.94 18.14 -0.88
CA ASN A 101 -0.37 18.04 -0.25
C ASN A 101 -1.15 16.83 -0.79
N MET A 102 -1.05 16.52 -2.09
CA MET A 102 -1.70 15.34 -2.67
C MET A 102 -1.16 14.02 -2.11
N ALA A 103 0.15 13.93 -1.89
CA ALA A 103 0.75 12.75 -1.27
C ALA A 103 0.30 12.61 0.20
N GLU A 104 0.45 13.66 1.00
CA GLU A 104 0.11 13.64 2.43
C GLU A 104 -1.39 13.43 2.68
N ASN A 105 -2.26 13.91 1.79
CA ASN A 105 -3.72 13.74 1.89
C ASN A 105 -4.15 12.26 1.89
N ILE A 106 -3.36 11.34 1.33
CA ILE A 106 -3.70 9.91 1.28
C ILE A 106 -3.95 9.35 2.69
N THR A 107 -3.19 9.78 3.69
CA THR A 107 -3.35 9.29 5.07
C THR A 107 -3.83 10.34 6.06
N MET A 108 -4.18 11.53 5.59
CA MET A 108 -4.57 12.63 6.47
C MET A 108 -5.90 12.35 7.20
N VAL A 109 -6.87 11.75 6.50
CA VAL A 109 -8.18 11.39 7.05
C VAL A 109 -8.56 10.00 6.56
N LEU A 110 -8.81 9.08 7.49
CA LEU A 110 -9.29 7.73 7.16
C LEU A 110 -10.76 7.81 6.68
N TYR A 111 -11.09 7.05 5.65
CA TYR A 111 -12.43 7.02 5.03
C TYR A 111 -12.94 8.40 4.60
N PRO A 112 -12.29 9.05 3.64
CA PRO A 112 -12.81 10.31 3.11
C PRO A 112 -14.19 10.13 2.51
N ASN A 113 -14.97 11.20 2.47
CA ASN A 113 -16.30 11.20 1.84
C ASN A 113 -16.16 10.88 0.35
N ASP A 114 -16.89 9.86 -0.13
CA ASP A 114 -16.88 9.35 -1.50
C ASP A 114 -18.09 9.79 -2.35
N SER A 115 -18.80 10.82 -1.91
CA SER A 115 -19.92 11.39 -2.66
C SER A 115 -19.49 12.10 -3.95
N THR A 116 -18.21 12.45 -4.10
CA THR A 116 -17.62 13.09 -5.27
C THR A 116 -16.62 12.15 -5.96
N GLU A 117 -16.35 12.39 -7.25
CA GLU A 117 -15.35 11.60 -7.98
C GLU A 117 -13.95 11.71 -7.35
N SER A 118 -13.56 12.91 -6.91
CA SER A 118 -12.27 13.10 -6.22
C SER A 118 -12.21 12.39 -4.87
N GLY A 119 -13.32 12.32 -4.16
CA GLY A 119 -13.42 11.56 -2.90
C GLY A 119 -13.30 10.06 -3.12
N LYS A 120 -13.93 9.53 -4.18
CA LYS A 120 -13.79 8.14 -4.60
C LYS A 120 -12.34 7.81 -4.97
N GLU A 121 -11.71 8.67 -5.77
CA GLU A 121 -10.31 8.51 -6.14
C GLU A 121 -9.40 8.48 -4.91
N LEU A 122 -9.56 9.42 -3.99
CA LEU A 122 -8.76 9.48 -2.76
C LEU A 122 -8.97 8.21 -1.91
N ARG A 123 -10.21 7.74 -1.80
CA ARG A 123 -10.53 6.50 -1.07
C ARG A 123 -9.86 5.28 -1.69
N LEU A 124 -9.88 5.12 -3.01
CA LEU A 124 -9.21 4.02 -3.68
C LEU A 124 -7.68 4.14 -3.57
N ARG A 125 -7.12 5.36 -3.70
CA ARG A 125 -5.69 5.61 -3.46
C ARG A 125 -5.26 5.21 -2.05
N GLN A 126 -6.08 5.53 -1.05
CA GLN A 126 -5.85 5.17 0.34
C GLN A 126 -5.83 3.64 0.54
N GLN A 127 -6.79 2.93 -0.03
CA GLN A 127 -6.86 1.46 0.04
C GLN A 127 -5.64 0.80 -0.61
N TYR A 128 -5.29 1.25 -1.82
CA TYR A 128 -4.11 0.74 -2.52
C TYR A 128 -2.82 1.05 -1.76
N PHE A 129 -2.67 2.28 -1.28
CA PHE A 129 -1.49 2.72 -0.52
C PHE A 129 -1.23 1.80 0.69
N LEU A 130 -2.25 1.59 1.53
CA LEU A 130 -2.12 0.78 2.74
C LEU A 130 -1.86 -0.70 2.43
N ALA A 131 -2.54 -1.25 1.42
CA ALA A 131 -2.36 -2.64 1.00
C ALA A 131 -0.95 -2.86 0.41
N SER A 132 -0.52 -2.00 -0.51
CA SER A 132 0.79 -2.12 -1.17
C SER A 132 1.94 -1.95 -0.17
N ALA A 133 1.89 -0.93 0.69
CA ALA A 133 2.90 -0.71 1.72
C ALA A 133 3.08 -1.93 2.63
N SER A 134 1.96 -2.52 3.08
CA SER A 134 1.97 -3.69 3.95
C SER A 134 2.53 -4.94 3.25
N LEU A 135 2.13 -5.18 2.01
CA LEU A 135 2.62 -6.32 1.22
C LEU A 135 4.10 -6.19 0.89
N GLN A 136 4.55 -5.02 0.44
CA GLN A 136 5.96 -4.76 0.15
C GLN A 136 6.83 -4.97 1.39
N ASP A 137 6.38 -4.53 2.56
CA ASP A 137 7.14 -4.71 3.80
C ASP A 137 7.25 -6.19 4.19
N VAL A 138 6.18 -6.97 4.09
CA VAL A 138 6.24 -8.42 4.36
C VAL A 138 7.16 -9.14 3.37
N ILE A 139 7.07 -8.81 2.09
CA ILE A 139 7.95 -9.38 1.06
C ILE A 139 9.42 -8.99 1.32
N ARG A 140 9.69 -7.71 1.62
CA ARG A 140 11.03 -7.25 1.99
C ARG A 140 11.60 -8.03 3.18
N GLN A 141 10.80 -8.25 4.22
CA GLN A 141 11.20 -9.05 5.37
C GLN A 141 11.48 -10.49 4.99
N TRP A 142 10.65 -11.06 4.13
CA TRP A 142 10.82 -12.42 3.62
C TRP A 142 12.14 -12.57 2.85
N VAL A 143 12.35 -11.71 1.86
CA VAL A 143 13.55 -11.73 1.00
C VAL A 143 14.84 -11.55 1.83
N ARG A 144 14.79 -10.70 2.85
CA ARG A 144 15.95 -10.53 3.76
C ARG A 144 16.37 -11.83 4.45
N VAL A 145 15.43 -12.72 4.74
CA VAL A 145 15.70 -13.97 5.49
C VAL A 145 15.87 -15.17 4.57
N HIS A 146 15.07 -15.25 3.50
CA HIS A 146 14.95 -16.42 2.64
C HIS A 146 15.46 -16.19 1.20
N GLY A 147 15.87 -14.96 0.85
CA GLY A 147 16.18 -14.60 -0.54
C GLY A 147 14.93 -14.70 -1.42
N GLU A 148 15.15 -15.03 -2.68
CA GLU A 148 14.08 -15.13 -3.68
C GLU A 148 13.35 -16.51 -3.66
N ASP A 149 13.51 -17.28 -2.60
CA ASP A 149 12.80 -18.55 -2.43
C ASP A 149 11.44 -18.34 -1.77
N PHE A 150 10.38 -18.33 -2.54
CA PHE A 150 9.00 -18.20 -2.09
C PHE A 150 8.29 -19.54 -1.85
N SER A 151 8.97 -20.68 -1.97
CA SER A 151 8.35 -22.02 -1.86
C SER A 151 7.61 -22.26 -0.55
N HIS A 152 8.08 -21.66 0.54
CA HIS A 152 7.48 -21.77 1.87
C HIS A 152 6.76 -20.50 2.34
N PHE A 153 6.63 -19.48 1.48
CA PHE A 153 6.02 -18.20 1.84
C PHE A 153 4.60 -18.39 2.39
N ALA A 154 3.77 -19.16 1.70
CA ALA A 154 2.38 -19.39 2.09
C ALA A 154 2.22 -20.18 3.39
N ALA A 155 3.24 -20.93 3.83
CA ALA A 155 3.19 -21.65 5.10
C ALA A 155 3.52 -20.75 6.32
N LYS A 156 4.08 -19.56 6.08
CA LYS A 156 4.56 -18.66 7.13
C LYS A 156 3.82 -17.32 7.17
N ASN A 157 3.06 -17.00 6.13
CA ASN A 157 2.38 -15.72 5.98
C ASN A 157 0.89 -15.93 5.72
N CYS A 158 0.07 -15.06 6.29
CA CYS A 158 -1.36 -14.99 6.05
C CYS A 158 -1.80 -13.52 6.13
N PHE A 159 -2.62 -13.08 5.17
CA PHE A 159 -3.20 -11.74 5.14
C PHE A 159 -4.70 -11.86 5.31
N GLN A 160 -5.21 -11.31 6.41
CA GLN A 160 -6.65 -11.22 6.63
C GLN A 160 -7.16 -9.93 6.05
N LEU A 161 -7.91 -10.02 4.96
CA LEU A 161 -8.56 -8.88 4.31
C LEU A 161 -9.85 -8.55 5.06
N ASN A 162 -9.86 -7.39 5.70
CA ASN A 162 -10.97 -6.93 6.50
C ASN A 162 -11.91 -6.09 5.64
N ASP A 163 -13.00 -6.70 5.18
CA ASP A 163 -13.94 -6.16 4.20
C ASP A 163 -13.32 -5.99 2.77
N THR A 164 -14.01 -5.26 1.88
CA THR A 164 -13.58 -5.05 0.48
C THR A 164 -12.41 -4.09 0.36
N HIS A 165 -12.15 -3.27 1.36
CA HIS A 165 -11.19 -2.18 1.31
C HIS A 165 -9.76 -2.63 0.92
N PRO A 166 -9.20 -3.72 1.49
CA PRO A 166 -7.86 -4.20 1.12
C PRO A 166 -7.86 -5.22 -0.02
N THR A 167 -8.98 -5.52 -0.68
CA THR A 167 -9.04 -6.59 -1.70
C THR A 167 -8.19 -6.33 -2.94
N ILE A 168 -7.88 -5.07 -3.24
CA ILE A 168 -6.89 -4.69 -4.25
C ILE A 168 -5.51 -5.32 -3.99
N GLY A 169 -5.22 -5.68 -2.74
CA GLY A 169 -3.99 -6.35 -2.34
C GLY A 169 -3.80 -7.71 -3.01
N VAL A 170 -4.86 -8.38 -3.47
CA VAL A 170 -4.74 -9.64 -4.23
C VAL A 170 -4.03 -9.38 -5.56
N ALA A 171 -4.45 -8.37 -6.30
CA ALA A 171 -3.82 -7.98 -7.56
C ALA A 171 -2.40 -7.42 -7.32
N GLU A 172 -2.22 -6.62 -6.28
CA GLU A 172 -0.92 -6.04 -5.94
C GLU A 172 0.10 -7.12 -5.54
N LEU A 173 -0.29 -8.14 -4.76
CA LEU A 173 0.62 -9.24 -4.45
C LEU A 173 1.04 -10.01 -5.71
N MET A 174 0.10 -10.25 -6.63
CA MET A 174 0.42 -10.86 -7.93
C MET A 174 1.42 -10.00 -8.70
N ARG A 175 1.19 -8.68 -8.77
CA ARG A 175 2.11 -7.75 -9.45
C ARG A 175 3.52 -7.80 -8.84
N ILE A 176 3.64 -7.70 -7.52
CA ILE A 176 4.93 -7.73 -6.83
C ILE A 176 5.66 -9.04 -7.14
N LEU A 177 5.00 -10.18 -6.96
CA LEU A 177 5.62 -11.49 -7.18
C LEU A 177 6.04 -11.70 -8.65
N MET A 178 5.25 -11.22 -9.60
CA MET A 178 5.53 -11.42 -11.03
C MET A 178 6.50 -10.39 -11.60
N ASP A 179 6.27 -9.11 -11.33
CA ASP A 179 6.99 -8.02 -11.98
C ASP A 179 8.29 -7.67 -11.27
N GLU A 180 8.33 -7.81 -9.96
CA GLU A 180 9.51 -7.47 -9.15
C GLU A 180 10.36 -8.68 -8.80
N HIS A 181 9.74 -9.87 -8.57
CA HIS A 181 10.44 -11.11 -8.21
C HIS A 181 10.46 -12.15 -9.33
N GLY A 182 9.86 -11.87 -10.48
CA GLY A 182 9.97 -12.69 -11.69
C GLY A 182 9.26 -14.04 -11.64
N LEU A 183 8.33 -14.26 -10.70
CA LEU A 183 7.55 -15.50 -10.64
C LEU A 183 6.63 -15.59 -11.87
N LYS A 184 6.35 -16.82 -12.30
CA LYS A 184 5.32 -17.09 -13.30
C LYS A 184 3.93 -16.91 -12.67
N TRP A 185 2.93 -16.68 -13.52
CA TRP A 185 1.55 -16.48 -13.08
C TRP A 185 1.05 -17.60 -12.17
N ASP A 186 1.23 -18.85 -12.56
CA ASP A 186 0.72 -20.01 -11.80
C ASP A 186 1.38 -20.13 -10.44
N ASP A 187 2.68 -19.86 -10.34
CA ASP A 187 3.43 -19.88 -9.07
C ASP A 187 3.00 -18.74 -8.16
N ALA A 188 2.90 -17.53 -8.69
CA ALA A 188 2.43 -16.35 -7.97
C ALA A 188 0.99 -16.55 -7.47
N TRP A 189 0.11 -17.10 -8.32
CA TRP A 189 -1.27 -17.40 -7.96
C TRP A 189 -1.37 -18.50 -6.89
N ALA A 190 -0.56 -19.54 -6.99
CA ALA A 190 -0.50 -20.62 -5.98
C ALA A 190 -0.10 -20.11 -4.59
N ILE A 191 0.71 -19.05 -4.52
CA ILE A 191 1.05 -18.34 -3.29
C ILE A 191 -0.11 -17.46 -2.86
N THR A 192 -0.52 -16.53 -3.71
CA THR A 192 -1.52 -15.48 -3.43
C THR A 192 -2.84 -16.08 -2.92
N SER A 193 -3.33 -17.12 -3.60
CA SER A 193 -4.58 -17.78 -3.22
C SER A 193 -4.53 -18.51 -1.87
N LYS A 194 -3.34 -18.83 -1.37
CA LYS A 194 -3.17 -19.49 -0.06
C LYS A 194 -2.97 -18.51 1.09
N VAL A 195 -2.39 -17.33 0.81
CA VAL A 195 -2.07 -16.37 1.88
C VAL A 195 -3.19 -15.37 2.13
N MET A 196 -4.11 -15.18 1.17
CA MET A 196 -5.21 -14.23 1.29
C MET A 196 -6.45 -14.90 1.89
N ALA A 197 -6.92 -14.34 3.00
CA ALA A 197 -8.18 -14.70 3.63
C ALA A 197 -9.07 -13.44 3.71
N TYR A 198 -10.39 -13.60 3.59
CA TYR A 198 -11.33 -12.49 3.48
C TYR A 198 -12.47 -12.61 4.48
N THR A 199 -12.85 -11.49 5.09
CA THR A 199 -14.03 -11.38 5.92
C THR A 199 -14.93 -10.27 5.39
N ASN A 200 -16.18 -10.61 5.07
CA ASN A 200 -17.23 -9.64 4.77
C ASN A 200 -17.97 -9.26 6.07
N HIS A 201 -18.17 -7.97 6.26
CA HIS A 201 -18.86 -7.42 7.44
C HIS A 201 -20.28 -6.94 7.15
N THR A 202 -20.73 -6.90 5.88
CA THR A 202 -22.03 -6.36 5.51
C THR A 202 -22.78 -7.25 4.54
N LEU A 203 -24.12 -7.26 4.69
CA LEU A 203 -25.03 -7.89 3.73
C LEU A 203 -25.68 -6.87 2.78
N LEU A 204 -25.44 -5.58 2.98
CA LEU A 204 -26.04 -4.50 2.20
C LEU A 204 -25.29 -4.35 0.87
N PRO A 205 -25.94 -4.58 -0.28
CA PRO A 205 -25.29 -4.48 -1.60
C PRO A 205 -24.69 -3.10 -1.88
N GLU A 206 -25.26 -2.03 -1.32
CA GLU A 206 -24.77 -0.66 -1.45
C GLU A 206 -23.45 -0.41 -0.72
N ALA A 207 -23.11 -1.24 0.25
CA ALA A 207 -21.84 -1.17 0.96
C ALA A 207 -20.71 -1.92 0.23
N LEU A 208 -21.04 -2.70 -0.81
CA LEU A 208 -20.03 -3.34 -1.66
C LEU A 208 -19.51 -2.31 -2.66
N GLU A 209 -18.20 -2.11 -2.63
CA GLU A 209 -17.55 -1.13 -3.48
C GLU A 209 -17.60 -1.51 -4.96
N ARG A 210 -17.85 -0.52 -5.81
CA ARG A 210 -17.80 -0.63 -7.26
C ARG A 210 -16.99 0.53 -7.81
N TRP A 211 -15.88 0.20 -8.45
CA TRP A 211 -14.98 1.19 -9.02
C TRP A 211 -15.10 1.22 -10.55
N PRO A 212 -15.11 2.39 -11.17
CA PRO A 212 -15.03 2.47 -12.62
C PRO A 212 -13.67 1.94 -13.09
N VAL A 213 -13.66 1.21 -14.21
CA VAL A 213 -12.43 0.59 -14.74
C VAL A 213 -11.33 1.61 -15.03
N TRP A 214 -11.71 2.82 -15.43
CA TRP A 214 -10.73 3.88 -15.70
C TRP A 214 -10.01 4.41 -14.45
N LEU A 215 -10.60 4.23 -13.27
CA LEU A 215 -10.03 4.64 -12.01
C LEU A 215 -9.14 3.54 -11.40
N PHE A 216 -9.51 2.27 -11.64
CA PHE A 216 -8.80 1.10 -11.15
C PHE A 216 -7.56 0.80 -11.99
#